data_83b213408c5c604cfc18801852e8457c
#
_entry.id   83b213408c5c604cfc18801852e8457c
#
_cell.length_a   1.000
_cell.length_b   1.000
_cell.length_c   1.000
_cell.angle_alpha   90.00
_cell.angle_beta   90.00
_cell.angle_gamma   90.00
#
_symmetry.space_group_name_H-M   'P 1'
#
loop_
_entity.id
_entity.type
_entity.pdbx_description
1 polymer ?
#
loop_
_entity_poly.entity_id
_entity_poly.type
_entity_poly.pdbx_seq_one_letter_code
_entity_poly.pdbx_strand_id
1 'polypeptide(L)'
;MSNLVLFMISTWFGVSLFFSFDVAPTLFDTLSTMLAGEVVAKIFPIYFGIGLFIFLFSFLLLFLSEKPIFKKTFFFFTINIVIFISFLVFILPEASILKHTNYHEFLNLHAFSMVLNLLQILNSFFIILALL
;
A
#
# COMPACT_ATOMS: atom_id res chain seq x y z
N MET A 1 3.73 -12.07 -20.14
CA MET A 1 3.57 -12.05 -18.67
C MET A 1 4.30 -10.89 -17.99
N SER A 2 5.60 -10.64 -18.23
CA SER A 2 6.30 -9.48 -17.59
C SER A 2 5.69 -8.11 -17.93
N ASN A 3 5.22 -7.89 -19.16
CA ASN A 3 4.54 -6.64 -19.52
C ASN A 3 3.21 -6.44 -18.78
N LEU A 4 2.46 -7.52 -18.55
CA LEU A 4 1.24 -7.45 -17.74
C LEU A 4 1.57 -7.09 -16.28
N VAL A 5 2.58 -7.73 -15.72
CA VAL A 5 3.04 -7.39 -14.36
C VAL A 5 3.53 -5.95 -14.28
N LEU A 6 4.32 -5.52 -15.25
CA LEU A 6 4.77 -4.11 -15.33
C LEU A 6 3.58 -3.15 -15.38
N PHE A 7 2.58 -3.43 -16.21
CA PHE A 7 1.36 -2.64 -16.28
C PHE A 7 0.63 -2.57 -14.94
N MET A 8 0.42 -3.71 -14.29
CA MET A 8 -0.29 -3.79 -13.00
C MET A 8 0.45 -3.02 -11.89
N ILE A 9 1.76 -3.22 -11.76
CA ILE A 9 2.55 -2.53 -10.74
C ILE A 9 2.66 -1.03 -11.02
N SER A 10 2.79 -0.62 -12.28
CA SER A 10 2.82 0.80 -12.66
C SER A 10 1.48 1.49 -12.41
N THR A 11 0.37 0.80 -12.67
CA THR A 11 -0.97 1.30 -12.36
C THR A 11 -1.13 1.48 -10.84
N TRP A 12 -0.74 0.48 -10.05
CA TRP A 12 -0.76 0.58 -8.59
C TRP A 12 0.12 1.71 -8.08
N PHE A 13 1.33 1.86 -8.62
CA PHE A 13 2.24 2.94 -8.26
C PHE A 13 1.61 4.32 -8.50
N GLY A 14 1.00 4.53 -9.67
CA GLY A 14 0.29 5.79 -9.99
C GLY A 14 -0.89 6.05 -9.04
N VAL A 15 -1.72 5.03 -8.77
CA VAL A 15 -2.85 5.13 -7.84
C VAL A 15 -2.37 5.47 -6.43
N SER A 16 -1.32 4.81 -5.95
CA SER A 16 -0.81 5.03 -4.61
C SER A 16 -0.15 6.40 -4.43
N LEU A 17 0.53 6.91 -5.45
CA LEU A 17 1.03 8.29 -5.47
C LEU A 17 -0.12 9.29 -5.42
N PHE A 18 -1.10 9.15 -6.31
CA PHE A 18 -2.24 10.06 -6.38
C PHE A 18 -3.02 10.07 -5.07
N PHE A 19 -3.31 8.88 -4.51
CA PHE A 19 -4.02 8.80 -3.24
C PHE A 19 -3.24 9.46 -2.09
N SER A 20 -1.94 9.19 -1.97
CA SER A 20 -1.14 9.65 -0.84
C SER A 20 -0.77 11.13 -0.90
N PHE A 21 -0.56 11.68 -2.10
CA PHE A 21 -0.07 13.06 -2.25
C PHE A 21 -1.15 14.05 -2.69
N ASP A 22 -2.30 13.58 -3.15
CA ASP A 22 -3.39 14.44 -3.59
C ASP A 22 -4.69 14.16 -2.85
N VAL A 23 -5.23 12.93 -2.92
CA VAL A 23 -6.55 12.60 -2.37
C VAL A 23 -6.59 12.75 -0.86
N ALA A 24 -5.67 12.11 -0.13
CA ALA A 24 -5.67 12.15 1.33
C ALA A 24 -5.43 13.57 1.87
N PRO A 25 -4.42 14.35 1.43
CA PRO A 25 -4.27 15.74 1.83
C PRO A 25 -5.50 16.59 1.53
N THR A 26 -6.08 16.48 0.34
CA THR A 26 -7.28 17.25 -0.05
C THR A 26 -8.48 16.95 0.84
N LEU A 27 -8.67 15.68 1.25
CA LEU A 27 -9.72 15.32 2.22
C LEU A 27 -9.54 16.03 3.56
N PHE A 28 -8.31 16.04 4.09
CA PHE A 28 -8.00 16.71 5.37
C PHE A 28 -8.02 18.23 5.29
N ASP A 29 -7.76 18.81 4.13
CA ASP A 29 -7.87 20.27 3.90
C ASP A 29 -9.32 20.72 3.71
N THR A 30 -10.18 19.86 3.16
CA THR A 30 -11.56 20.22 2.78
C THR A 30 -12.57 19.87 3.87
N LEU A 31 -12.37 18.77 4.58
CA LEU A 31 -13.26 18.24 5.61
C LEU A 31 -12.68 18.49 6.99
N SER A 32 -13.53 18.45 8.04
CA SER A 32 -13.02 18.37 9.41
C SER A 32 -12.15 17.12 9.57
N THR A 33 -11.14 17.19 10.44
CA THR A 33 -10.21 16.06 10.71
C THR A 33 -10.97 14.77 11.06
N MET A 34 -12.08 14.87 11.78
CA MET A 34 -12.91 13.74 12.15
C MET A 34 -13.57 13.09 10.91
N LEU A 35 -14.22 13.91 10.06
CA LEU A 35 -14.88 13.41 8.85
C LEU A 35 -13.89 12.86 7.83
N ALA A 36 -12.76 13.54 7.61
CA ALA A 36 -11.69 13.06 6.75
C ALA A 36 -11.17 11.69 7.24
N GLY A 37 -10.95 11.56 8.55
CA GLY A 37 -10.52 10.30 9.16
C GLY A 37 -11.54 9.16 9.00
N GLU A 38 -12.84 9.44 9.05
CA GLU A 38 -13.91 8.45 8.81
C GLU A 38 -13.92 7.99 7.34
N VAL A 39 -13.79 8.92 6.39
CA VAL A 39 -13.73 8.59 4.96
C VAL A 39 -12.53 7.72 4.66
N VAL A 40 -11.35 8.11 5.14
CA VAL A 40 -10.11 7.37 4.95
C VAL A 40 -10.18 5.98 5.59
N ALA A 41 -10.77 5.84 6.77
CA ALA A 41 -10.96 4.55 7.43
C ALA A 41 -11.82 3.57 6.63
N LYS A 42 -12.76 4.08 5.83
CA LYS A 42 -13.58 3.24 4.91
C LYS A 42 -12.84 2.90 3.62
N ILE A 43 -11.97 3.78 3.14
CA ILE A 43 -11.24 3.58 1.88
C ILE A 43 -10.04 2.65 2.08
N PHE A 44 -9.33 2.74 3.18
CA PHE A 44 -8.07 2.01 3.41
C PHE A 44 -8.16 0.49 3.29
N PRO A 45 -9.18 -0.22 3.84
CA PRO A 45 -9.28 -1.65 3.66
C PRO A 45 -9.40 -2.06 2.18
N ILE A 46 -10.12 -1.27 1.39
CA ILE A 46 -10.26 -1.49 -0.06
C ILE A 46 -8.94 -1.19 -0.76
N TYR A 47 -8.32 -0.06 -0.47
CA TYR A 47 -7.05 0.36 -1.04
C TYR A 47 -5.95 -0.69 -0.80
N PHE A 48 -5.69 -1.06 0.44
CA PHE A 48 -4.65 -2.05 0.76
C PHE A 48 -5.03 -3.47 0.30
N GLY A 49 -6.33 -3.81 0.26
CA GLY A 49 -6.82 -5.07 -0.29
C GLY A 49 -6.56 -5.20 -1.79
N ILE A 50 -6.80 -4.15 -2.57
CA ILE A 50 -6.48 -4.10 -4.00
C ILE A 50 -4.97 -4.20 -4.21
N GLY A 51 -4.17 -3.46 -3.42
CA GLY A 51 -2.72 -3.55 -3.45
C GLY A 51 -2.23 -4.97 -3.21
N LEU A 52 -2.70 -5.61 -2.15
CA LEU A 52 -2.37 -7.01 -1.84
C LEU A 52 -2.70 -7.95 -3.00
N PHE A 53 -3.90 -7.82 -3.56
CA PHE A 53 -4.32 -8.64 -4.70
C PHE A 53 -3.39 -8.46 -5.92
N ILE A 54 -3.09 -7.22 -6.29
CA ILE A 54 -2.19 -6.91 -7.41
C ILE A 54 -0.81 -7.53 -7.20
N PHE A 55 -0.24 -7.38 -6.00
CA PHE A 55 1.09 -7.91 -5.70
C PHE A 55 1.15 -9.42 -5.61
N LEU A 56 0.16 -10.08 -5.00
CA LEU A 56 0.07 -11.54 -4.97
C LEU A 56 -0.11 -12.12 -6.37
N PHE A 57 -0.98 -11.54 -7.17
CA PHE A 57 -1.22 -12.02 -8.54
C PHE A 57 0.01 -11.80 -9.43
N SER A 58 0.64 -10.65 -9.34
CA SER A 58 1.88 -10.35 -10.07
C SER A 58 3.03 -11.27 -9.65
N PHE A 59 3.17 -11.53 -8.36
CA PHE A 59 4.14 -12.47 -7.82
C PHE A 59 3.93 -13.88 -8.37
N LEU A 60 2.68 -14.36 -8.36
CA LEU A 60 2.33 -15.67 -8.91
C LEU A 60 2.64 -15.77 -10.41
N LEU A 61 2.29 -14.76 -11.20
CA LEU A 61 2.59 -14.71 -12.63
C LEU A 61 4.10 -14.80 -12.92
N LEU A 62 4.92 -14.09 -12.16
CA LEU A 62 6.38 -14.13 -12.32
C LEU A 62 6.97 -15.45 -11.83
N PHE A 63 6.45 -15.99 -10.74
CA PHE A 63 6.85 -17.30 -10.22
C PHE A 63 6.62 -18.41 -11.25
N LEU A 64 5.41 -18.47 -11.83
CA LEU A 64 5.05 -19.46 -12.85
C LEU A 64 5.77 -19.25 -14.18
N SER A 65 6.35 -18.08 -14.43
CA SER A 65 7.07 -17.80 -15.68
C SER A 65 8.51 -18.32 -15.69
N GLU A 66 9.04 -18.78 -14.55
CA GLU A 66 10.40 -19.27 -14.36
C GLU A 66 11.52 -18.32 -14.87
N LYS A 67 11.18 -17.03 -15.02
CA LYS A 67 12.12 -16.04 -15.55
C LYS A 67 13.15 -15.60 -14.49
N PRO A 68 14.40 -15.32 -14.89
CA PRO A 68 15.42 -14.84 -13.96
C PRO A 68 15.06 -13.51 -13.28
N ILE A 69 14.18 -12.72 -13.90
CA ILE A 69 13.64 -11.48 -13.31
C ILE A 69 12.92 -11.71 -11.98
N PHE A 70 12.28 -12.88 -11.81
CA PHE A 70 11.62 -13.24 -10.55
C PHE A 70 12.61 -13.21 -9.39
N LYS A 71 13.82 -13.79 -9.57
CA LYS A 71 14.84 -13.79 -8.51
C LYS A 71 15.28 -12.38 -8.11
N LYS A 72 15.35 -11.45 -9.07
CA LYS A 72 15.73 -10.05 -8.83
C LYS A 72 14.63 -9.27 -8.10
N THR A 73 13.38 -9.57 -8.36
CA THR A 73 12.22 -8.83 -7.81
C THR A 73 11.60 -9.50 -6.59
N PHE A 74 11.94 -10.77 -6.31
CA PHE A 74 11.36 -11.58 -5.23
C PHE A 74 11.33 -10.86 -3.89
N PHE A 75 12.47 -10.30 -3.48
CA PHE A 75 12.60 -9.60 -2.21
C PHE A 75 11.66 -8.39 -2.11
N PHE A 76 11.58 -7.57 -3.17
CA PHE A 76 10.72 -6.39 -3.20
C PHE A 76 9.23 -6.76 -3.18
N PHE A 77 8.83 -7.81 -3.91
CA PHE A 77 7.46 -8.31 -3.85
C PHE A 77 7.08 -8.82 -2.46
N THR A 78 7.98 -9.59 -1.83
CA THR A 78 7.75 -10.12 -0.48
C THR A 78 7.57 -9.00 0.53
N ILE A 79 8.41 -7.95 0.50
CA ILE A 79 8.28 -6.79 1.37
C ILE A 79 6.91 -6.12 1.19
N ASN A 80 6.49 -5.84 -0.04
CA ASN A 80 5.19 -5.19 -0.27
C ASN A 80 4.01 -6.05 0.19
N ILE A 81 4.04 -7.36 -0.07
CA ILE A 81 3.01 -8.28 0.40
C ILE A 81 2.93 -8.27 1.94
N VAL A 82 4.08 -8.32 2.63
CA VAL A 82 4.13 -8.23 4.09
C VAL A 82 3.57 -6.90 4.59
N ILE A 83 3.92 -5.79 3.95
CA ILE A 83 3.38 -4.46 4.30
C ILE A 83 1.85 -4.45 4.16
N PHE A 84 1.30 -4.91 3.04
CA PHE A 84 -0.15 -4.94 2.82
C PHE A 84 -0.89 -5.82 3.83
N ILE A 85 -0.35 -7.01 4.12
CA ILE A 85 -0.91 -7.89 5.15
C ILE A 85 -0.87 -7.21 6.51
N SER A 86 0.24 -6.55 6.87
CA SER A 86 0.38 -5.82 8.12
C SER A 86 -0.65 -4.69 8.25
N PHE A 87 -0.93 -3.96 7.17
CA PHE A 87 -2.00 -2.97 7.16
C PHE A 87 -3.37 -3.58 7.43
N LEU A 88 -3.73 -4.65 6.72
CA LEU A 88 -5.06 -5.23 6.79
C LEU A 88 -5.32 -5.96 8.12
N VAL A 89 -4.30 -6.66 8.66
CA VAL A 89 -4.47 -7.54 9.84
C VAL A 89 -4.17 -6.81 11.15
N PHE A 90 -3.22 -5.88 11.17
CA PHE A 90 -2.75 -5.23 12.41
C PHE A 90 -3.04 -3.74 12.44
N ILE A 91 -2.56 -2.98 11.46
CA ILE A 91 -2.54 -1.51 11.53
C ILE A 91 -3.95 -0.93 11.48
N LEU A 92 -4.78 -1.32 10.52
CA LEU A 92 -6.13 -0.78 10.39
C LEU A 92 -7.06 -1.16 11.54
N PRO A 93 -7.11 -2.43 12.00
CA PRO A 93 -7.89 -2.79 13.18
C PRO A 93 -7.44 -2.05 14.44
N GLU A 94 -6.13 -1.98 14.70
CA GLU A 94 -5.58 -1.29 15.87
C GLU A 94 -5.85 0.21 15.83
N ALA A 95 -5.68 0.85 14.67
CA ALA A 95 -5.98 2.26 14.48
C ALA A 95 -7.45 2.59 14.77
N SER A 96 -8.39 1.71 14.40
CA SER A 96 -9.81 1.89 14.67
C SER A 96 -10.13 1.85 16.17
N ILE A 97 -9.42 1.06 16.94
CA ILE A 97 -9.56 0.96 18.40
C ILE A 97 -8.91 2.18 19.07
N LEU A 98 -7.65 2.46 18.76
CA LEU A 98 -6.85 3.52 19.38
C LEU A 98 -7.43 4.92 19.14
N LYS A 99 -8.07 5.16 18.00
CA LYS A 99 -8.73 6.43 17.69
C LYS A 99 -9.74 6.85 18.77
N HIS A 100 -10.40 5.90 19.43
CA HIS A 100 -11.43 6.14 20.44
C HIS A 100 -10.95 5.88 21.87
N THR A 101 -9.83 5.17 22.07
CA THR A 101 -9.36 4.75 23.40
C THR A 101 -8.07 5.48 23.83
N ASN A 102 -7.14 5.71 22.92
CA ASN A 102 -5.86 6.37 23.18
C ASN A 102 -5.38 7.13 21.95
N TYR A 103 -5.80 8.39 21.83
CA TYR A 103 -5.50 9.21 20.67
C TYR A 103 -3.99 9.49 20.47
N HIS A 104 -3.21 9.54 21.54
CA HIS A 104 -1.76 9.71 21.43
C HIS A 104 -1.09 8.51 20.75
N GLU A 105 -1.45 7.30 21.16
CA GLU A 105 -0.97 6.07 20.51
C GLU A 105 -1.50 5.95 19.07
N PHE A 106 -2.71 6.39 18.80
CA PHE A 106 -3.25 6.48 17.44
C PHE A 106 -2.37 7.34 16.54
N LEU A 107 -1.93 8.52 17.01
CA LEU A 107 -1.05 9.41 16.22
C LEU A 107 0.31 8.75 15.94
N ASN A 108 0.88 8.02 16.91
CA ASN A 108 2.12 7.28 16.72
C ASN A 108 1.96 6.17 15.66
N LEU A 109 0.88 5.40 15.75
CA LEU A 109 0.56 4.35 14.79
C LEU A 109 0.31 4.93 13.41
N HIS A 110 -0.38 6.08 13.32
CA HIS A 110 -0.63 6.77 12.06
C HIS A 110 0.68 7.24 11.41
N ALA A 111 1.58 7.86 12.16
CA ALA A 111 2.89 8.27 11.67
C ALA A 111 3.70 7.06 11.15
N PHE A 112 3.71 5.95 11.88
CA PHE A 112 4.34 4.70 11.47
C PHE A 112 3.72 4.15 10.17
N SER A 113 2.38 4.17 10.06
CA SER A 113 1.68 3.72 8.85
C SER A 113 2.01 4.57 7.62
N MET A 114 2.20 5.88 7.79
CA MET A 114 2.62 6.77 6.69
C MET A 114 4.00 6.38 6.17
N VAL A 115 4.95 6.06 7.05
CA VAL A 115 6.30 5.58 6.66
C VAL A 115 6.21 4.26 5.91
N LEU A 116 5.42 3.30 6.39
CA LEU A 116 5.22 2.02 5.70
C LEU A 116 4.56 2.19 4.32
N ASN A 117 3.58 3.09 4.21
CA ASN A 117 2.96 3.39 2.92
C ASN A 117 3.96 4.02 1.94
N LEU A 118 4.83 4.92 2.41
CA LEU A 118 5.90 5.48 1.58
C LEU A 118 6.90 4.40 1.14
N LEU A 119 7.27 3.49 2.04
CA LEU A 119 8.17 2.37 1.71
C LEU A 119 7.56 1.45 0.64
N GLN A 120 6.27 1.13 0.69
CA GLN A 120 5.64 0.32 -0.34
C GLN A 120 5.59 1.03 -1.70
N ILE A 121 5.41 2.36 -1.73
CA ILE A 121 5.45 3.17 -2.96
C ILE A 121 6.85 3.12 -3.56
N LEU A 122 7.89 3.40 -2.78
CA LEU A 122 9.29 3.33 -3.21
C LEU A 122 9.66 1.93 -3.70
N ASN A 123 9.23 0.91 -2.99
CA ASN A 123 9.47 -0.48 -3.35
C ASN A 123 8.81 -0.84 -4.69
N SER A 124 7.59 -0.34 -4.92
CA SER A 124 6.89 -0.50 -6.20
C SER A 124 7.66 0.13 -7.36
N PHE A 125 8.26 1.30 -7.13
CA PHE A 125 9.12 1.96 -8.11
C PHE A 125 10.36 1.11 -8.46
N PHE A 126 11.03 0.52 -7.46
CA PHE A 126 12.17 -0.37 -7.73
C PHE A 126 11.78 -1.63 -8.49
N ILE A 127 10.60 -2.19 -8.22
CA ILE A 127 10.08 -3.32 -9.02
C ILE A 127 9.89 -2.89 -10.49
N ILE A 128 9.29 -1.72 -10.74
CA ILE A 128 9.12 -1.18 -12.09
C ILE A 128 10.47 -1.07 -12.81
N LEU A 129 11.47 -0.46 -12.17
CA LEU A 129 12.82 -0.34 -12.74
C LEU A 129 13.45 -1.69 -13.03
N ALA A 130 13.22 -2.69 -12.19
CA ALA A 130 13.76 -4.03 -12.39
C ALA A 130 13.03 -4.82 -13.51
N LEU A 131 11.79 -4.44 -13.83
CA LEU A 131 10.98 -5.07 -14.88
C LEU A 131 11.21 -4.43 -16.26
N LEU A 132 11.70 -3.18 -16.33
CA LEU A 132 12.09 -2.49 -17.54
C LEU A 132 13.41 -3.04 -18.11
#